data_4a989f133f423c2ea625235c06b15439
#
_entry.id   4a989f133f423c2ea625235c06b15439
#
_cell.length_a   1.000
_cell.length_b   1.000
_cell.length_c   1.000
_cell.angle_alpha   90.00
_cell.angle_beta   90.00
_cell.angle_gamma   90.00
#
_symmetry.space_group_name_H-M   'P 1'
#
loop_
_entity.id
_entity.type
_entity.pdbx_description
1 polymer ?
#
loop_
_entity_poly.entity_id
_entity_poly.type
_entity_poly.pdbx_seq_one_letter_code
_entity_poly.pdbx_strand_id
1 'polypeptide(L)'
;LAYSGLMENKEVTWMPAYGPEQRGGTANVTVIVSDERISSPILSKYDTAIILNQPSLAKFESKIKPGGTLIYDGYGIINPPTRKDIHVYRIDAMDEANERKMAKTFNMIILGGLLKIRPIVSTESILKALRKTLPERHHHLIPMNEEAIRIGMDIIKEE
;
A
#
# COMPACT_ATOMS: atom_id res chain seq x y z
N LEU A 1 3.48 -3.89 -6.28
CA LEU A 1 4.67 -3.17 -5.83
C LEU A 1 5.94 -4.01 -5.93
N ALA A 2 6.02 -5.17 -5.26
CA ALA A 2 7.22 -6.03 -5.26
C ALA A 2 7.68 -6.41 -6.69
N TYR A 3 6.76 -6.89 -7.51
CA TYR A 3 7.05 -7.25 -8.90
C TYR A 3 7.53 -6.06 -9.74
N SER A 4 7.00 -4.87 -9.48
CA SER A 4 7.40 -3.64 -10.18
C SER A 4 8.82 -3.22 -9.79
N GLY A 5 9.21 -3.40 -8.53
CA GLY A 5 10.58 -3.20 -8.09
C GLY A 5 11.58 -4.09 -8.82
N LEU A 6 11.23 -5.38 -9.00
CA LEU A 6 12.06 -6.31 -9.80
C LEU A 6 12.20 -5.86 -11.25
N MET A 7 11.16 -5.30 -11.85
CA MET A 7 11.21 -4.77 -13.23
C MET A 7 12.12 -3.55 -13.35
N GLU A 8 12.33 -2.82 -12.28
CA GLU A 8 13.25 -1.68 -12.20
C GLU A 8 14.66 -2.08 -11.70
N ASN A 9 14.98 -3.39 -11.71
CA ASN A 9 16.24 -3.95 -11.25
C ASN A 9 16.58 -3.63 -9.79
N LYS A 10 15.54 -3.46 -8.94
CA LYS A 10 15.71 -3.27 -7.51
C LYS A 10 15.76 -4.61 -6.76
N GLU A 11 16.45 -4.62 -5.63
CA GLU A 11 16.34 -5.69 -4.66
C GLU A 11 14.97 -5.65 -3.98
N VAL A 12 14.31 -6.80 -3.88
CA VAL A 12 12.93 -6.87 -3.35
C VAL A 12 12.77 -8.07 -2.43
N THR A 13 12.12 -7.86 -1.29
CA THR A 13 11.56 -8.95 -0.50
C THR A 13 10.06 -8.77 -0.32
N TRP A 14 9.34 -9.87 -0.23
CA TRP A 14 7.91 -9.92 0.01
C TRP A 14 7.62 -10.98 1.06
N MET A 15 7.13 -10.58 2.22
CA MET A 15 6.90 -11.45 3.36
C MET A 15 5.50 -11.24 3.93
N PRO A 16 4.53 -12.07 3.53
CA PRO A 16 3.19 -12.05 4.10
C PRO A 16 3.17 -12.72 5.48
N ALA A 17 2.31 -12.23 6.36
CA ALA A 17 2.03 -12.81 7.65
C ALA A 17 0.52 -12.92 7.86
N TYR A 18 0.04 -14.13 8.09
CA TYR A 18 -1.35 -14.43 8.38
C TYR A 18 -1.46 -15.10 9.75
N GLY A 19 -2.59 -14.87 10.42
CA GLY A 19 -2.96 -15.68 11.59
C GLY A 19 -3.44 -17.09 11.17
N PRO A 20 -3.57 -18.01 12.13
CA PRO A 20 -4.11 -19.35 11.88
C PRO A 20 -5.62 -19.35 11.58
N GLU A 21 -6.28 -18.20 11.74
CA GLU A 21 -7.72 -18.06 11.55
C GLU A 21 -8.07 -18.11 10.05
N GLN A 22 -9.05 -18.94 9.69
CA GLN A 22 -9.52 -19.05 8.29
C GLN A 22 -10.30 -17.82 7.81
N ARG A 23 -10.90 -17.04 8.73
CA ARG A 23 -11.63 -15.80 8.48
C ARG A 23 -11.52 -14.84 9.66
N GLY A 24 -11.42 -13.54 9.38
CA GLY A 24 -11.38 -12.49 10.41
C GLY A 24 -10.06 -12.36 11.14
N GLY A 25 -9.04 -13.15 10.79
CA GLY A 25 -7.69 -13.05 11.36
C GLY A 25 -6.91 -11.82 10.85
N THR A 26 -5.85 -11.48 11.57
CA THR A 26 -4.95 -10.40 11.15
C THR A 26 -4.11 -10.83 9.96
N ALA A 27 -4.09 -10.02 8.91
CA ALA A 27 -3.22 -10.21 7.75
C ALA A 27 -2.37 -8.95 7.54
N ASN A 28 -1.09 -9.13 7.33
CA ASN A 28 -0.21 -8.05 6.92
C ASN A 28 0.86 -8.56 5.96
N VAL A 29 1.49 -7.64 5.24
CA VAL A 29 2.60 -7.96 4.36
C VAL A 29 3.70 -6.92 4.54
N THR A 30 4.93 -7.38 4.63
CA THR A 30 6.13 -6.53 4.58
C THR A 30 6.72 -6.64 3.19
N VAL A 31 6.95 -5.49 2.56
CA VAL A 31 7.62 -5.37 1.27
C VAL A 31 8.83 -4.46 1.45
N ILE A 32 10.01 -4.93 1.08
CA ILE A 32 11.21 -4.12 1.01
C ILE A 32 11.55 -3.94 -0.46
N VAL A 33 11.78 -2.71 -0.87
CA VAL A 33 12.28 -2.34 -2.20
C VAL A 33 13.51 -1.48 -1.99
N SER A 34 14.66 -1.87 -2.51
CA SER A 34 15.94 -1.22 -2.25
C SER A 34 16.82 -1.21 -3.50
N ASP A 35 17.63 -0.19 -3.64
CA ASP A 35 18.69 -0.15 -4.65
C ASP A 35 19.94 -0.93 -4.17
N GLU A 36 20.02 -1.23 -2.86
CA GLU A 36 21.09 -1.98 -2.23
C GLU A 36 20.63 -3.37 -1.81
N ARG A 37 21.58 -4.28 -1.62
CA ARG A 37 21.33 -5.66 -1.21
C ARG A 37 20.58 -5.70 0.13
N ILE A 38 19.50 -6.46 0.18
CA ILE A 38 18.69 -6.67 1.37
C ILE A 38 19.29 -7.82 2.19
N SER A 39 19.77 -7.50 3.40
CA SER A 39 20.39 -8.49 4.30
C SER A 39 19.36 -9.31 5.09
N SER A 40 18.16 -8.78 5.33
CA SER A 40 17.08 -9.47 6.06
C SER A 40 15.71 -9.00 5.61
N PRO A 41 14.74 -9.90 5.40
CA PRO A 41 13.35 -9.55 5.15
C PRO A 41 12.58 -9.18 6.44
N ILE A 42 13.17 -9.42 7.61
CA ILE A 42 12.52 -9.20 8.91
C ILE A 42 12.85 -7.79 9.40
N LEU A 43 11.82 -6.99 9.57
CA LEU A 43 11.94 -5.62 10.06
C LEU A 43 11.28 -5.46 11.43
N SER A 44 11.95 -4.79 12.35
CA SER A 44 11.39 -4.36 13.64
C SER A 44 10.71 -2.99 13.55
N LYS A 45 11.15 -2.16 12.62
CA LYS A 45 10.62 -0.82 12.34
C LYS A 45 10.43 -0.62 10.84
N TYR A 46 9.44 0.18 10.47
CA TYR A 46 9.05 0.43 9.09
C TYR A 46 9.30 1.89 8.69
N ASP A 47 9.70 2.11 7.45
CA ASP A 47 9.80 3.45 6.86
C ASP A 47 8.41 3.97 6.50
N THR A 48 7.53 3.07 6.06
CA THR A 48 6.14 3.39 5.68
C THR A 48 5.21 2.27 6.15
N ALA A 49 4.08 2.65 6.73
CA ALA A 49 2.99 1.74 7.04
C ALA A 49 1.71 2.18 6.32
N ILE A 50 1.01 1.23 5.73
CA ILE A 50 -0.33 1.42 5.17
C ILE A 50 -1.31 0.68 6.07
N ILE A 51 -2.28 1.39 6.61
CA ILE A 51 -3.20 0.92 7.63
C ILE A 51 -4.64 1.01 7.13
N LEU A 52 -5.35 -0.11 7.16
CA LEU A 52 -6.70 -0.21 6.60
C LEU A 52 -7.79 -0.42 7.66
N ASN A 53 -7.42 -0.56 8.94
CA ASN A 53 -8.39 -0.72 10.03
C ASN A 53 -7.78 -0.36 11.38
N GLN A 54 -8.66 -0.07 12.35
CA GLN A 54 -8.26 0.37 13.69
C GLN A 54 -7.35 -0.62 14.45
N PRO A 55 -7.59 -1.95 14.46
CA PRO A 55 -6.69 -2.88 15.14
C PRO A 55 -5.26 -2.87 14.58
N SER A 56 -5.13 -2.69 13.26
CA SER A 56 -3.82 -2.56 12.61
C SER A 56 -3.12 -1.26 13.00
N LEU A 57 -3.86 -0.15 13.15
CA LEU A 57 -3.30 1.11 13.62
C LEU A 57 -2.69 0.93 15.02
N ALA A 58 -3.45 0.39 15.96
CA ALA A 58 -2.96 0.13 17.32
C ALA A 58 -1.72 -0.77 17.36
N LYS A 59 -1.62 -1.73 16.43
CA LYS A 59 -0.50 -2.68 16.37
C LYS A 59 0.76 -2.12 15.72
N PHE A 60 0.63 -1.28 14.69
CA PHE A 60 1.74 -0.92 13.82
C PHE A 60 2.19 0.53 13.92
N GLU A 61 1.39 1.46 14.46
CA GLU A 61 1.76 2.87 14.58
C GLU A 61 3.09 3.06 15.32
N SER A 62 3.29 2.35 16.45
CA SER A 62 4.52 2.43 17.26
C SER A 62 5.75 1.83 16.57
N LYS A 63 5.56 1.07 15.50
CA LYS A 63 6.63 0.41 14.73
C LYS A 63 7.12 1.24 13.56
N ILE A 64 6.54 2.39 13.29
CA ILE A 64 7.01 3.31 12.28
C ILE A 64 8.24 4.03 12.83
N LYS A 65 9.30 4.15 12.02
CA LYS A 65 10.50 4.93 12.38
C LYS A 65 10.14 6.39 12.62
N PRO A 66 10.82 7.11 13.54
CA PRO A 66 10.73 8.57 13.60
C PRO A 66 11.01 9.19 12.21
N GLY A 67 10.20 10.16 11.80
CA GLY A 67 10.25 10.73 10.45
C GLY A 67 9.70 9.81 9.34
N GLY A 68 9.19 8.62 9.70
CA GLY A 68 8.55 7.70 8.75
C GLY A 68 7.16 8.16 8.34
N THR A 69 6.51 7.36 7.51
CA THR A 69 5.23 7.69 6.88
C THR A 69 4.14 6.70 7.30
N LEU A 70 2.99 7.23 7.68
CA LEU A 70 1.76 6.47 7.89
C LEU A 70 0.73 6.91 6.84
N ILE A 71 0.20 5.96 6.08
CA ILE A 71 -0.95 6.17 5.20
C ILE A 71 -2.10 5.33 5.74
N TYR A 72 -3.26 5.92 5.96
CA TYR A 72 -4.41 5.17 6.43
C TYR A 72 -5.68 5.46 5.64
N ASP A 73 -6.52 4.43 5.49
CA ASP A 73 -7.85 4.59 4.89
C ASP A 73 -8.84 5.11 5.95
N GLY A 74 -9.47 6.26 5.66
CA GLY A 74 -10.37 6.93 6.59
C GLY A 74 -11.58 6.08 6.98
N TYR A 75 -12.05 5.21 6.10
CA TYR A 75 -13.21 4.35 6.34
C TYR A 75 -13.00 3.36 7.51
N GLY A 76 -11.80 2.81 7.64
CA GLY A 76 -11.49 1.77 8.64
C GLY A 76 -10.95 2.30 9.98
N ILE A 77 -10.83 3.63 10.15
CA ILE A 77 -10.19 4.26 11.31
C ILE A 77 -11.18 5.16 12.05
N ILE A 78 -11.46 4.80 13.30
CA ILE A 78 -12.37 5.56 14.19
C ILE A 78 -11.59 6.61 15.00
N ASN A 79 -10.44 6.19 15.55
CA ASN A 79 -9.54 7.05 16.30
C ASN A 79 -8.30 7.32 15.45
N PRO A 80 -8.04 8.59 15.07
CA PRO A 80 -6.91 8.93 14.21
C PRO A 80 -5.57 8.59 14.86
N PRO A 81 -4.47 8.56 14.08
CA PRO A 81 -3.12 8.39 14.60
C PRO A 81 -2.76 9.45 15.63
N THR A 82 -1.95 9.08 16.61
CA THR A 82 -1.60 9.95 17.73
C THR A 82 -0.17 10.49 17.67
N ARG A 83 0.71 9.83 16.92
CA ARG A 83 2.12 10.20 16.82
C ARG A 83 2.32 11.51 16.04
N LYS A 84 3.23 12.34 16.55
CA LYS A 84 3.58 13.67 15.98
C LYS A 84 4.98 13.71 15.36
N ASP A 85 5.73 12.63 15.49
CA ASP A 85 7.09 12.47 14.97
C ASP A 85 7.16 11.69 13.65
N ILE A 86 6.02 11.49 13.00
CA ILE A 86 5.87 10.83 11.70
C ILE A 86 5.00 11.67 10.78
N HIS A 87 5.11 11.45 9.47
CA HIS A 87 4.22 12.05 8.47
C HIS A 87 2.96 11.20 8.34
N VAL A 88 1.81 11.81 8.56
CA VAL A 88 0.50 11.14 8.53
C VAL A 88 -0.26 11.59 7.30
N TYR A 89 -0.76 10.63 6.53
CA TYR A 89 -1.58 10.86 5.35
C TYR A 89 -2.88 10.06 5.44
N ARG A 90 -3.97 10.72 5.15
CA ARG A 90 -5.28 10.12 5.02
C ARG A 90 -5.63 9.92 3.55
N ILE A 91 -6.22 8.78 3.25
CA ILE A 91 -6.80 8.48 1.95
C ILE A 91 -8.19 7.87 2.16
N ASP A 92 -9.23 8.42 1.52
CA ASP A 92 -10.60 7.90 1.63
C ASP A 92 -10.87 6.94 0.46
N ALA A 93 -10.02 5.92 0.33
CA ALA A 93 -9.99 5.04 -0.83
C ALA A 93 -11.20 4.10 -0.90
N MET A 94 -11.74 3.66 0.24
CA MET A 94 -12.91 2.79 0.27
C MET A 94 -14.17 3.57 -0.17
N ASP A 95 -14.34 4.79 0.29
CA ASP A 95 -15.46 5.64 -0.07
C ASP A 95 -15.43 5.96 -1.56
N GLU A 96 -14.27 6.39 -2.07
CA GLU A 96 -14.06 6.67 -3.50
C GLU A 96 -14.30 5.44 -4.38
N ALA A 97 -13.81 4.27 -3.96
CA ALA A 97 -14.02 3.02 -4.69
C ALA A 97 -15.51 2.62 -4.76
N ASN A 98 -16.26 2.88 -3.69
CA ASN A 98 -17.70 2.59 -3.63
C ASN A 98 -18.51 3.57 -4.50
N GLU A 99 -18.23 4.87 -4.40
CA GLU A 99 -18.90 5.91 -5.20
C GLU A 99 -18.72 5.67 -6.70
N ARG A 100 -17.52 5.30 -7.12
CA ARG A 100 -17.20 5.01 -8.53
C ARG A 100 -17.52 3.59 -8.97
N LYS A 101 -18.09 2.75 -8.09
CA LYS A 101 -18.37 1.33 -8.35
C LYS A 101 -17.09 0.54 -8.76
N MET A 102 -15.97 0.92 -8.19
CA MET A 102 -14.64 0.37 -8.44
C MET A 102 -14.08 -0.44 -7.25
N ALA A 103 -14.94 -1.03 -6.43
CA ALA A 103 -14.54 -1.72 -5.19
C ALA A 103 -13.42 -2.77 -5.36
N LYS A 104 -13.33 -3.39 -6.54
CA LYS A 104 -12.27 -4.37 -6.86
C LYS A 104 -10.89 -3.75 -7.06
N THR A 105 -10.80 -2.43 -7.22
CA THR A 105 -9.54 -1.71 -7.43
C THR A 105 -9.15 -0.85 -6.21
N PHE A 106 -9.82 -1.02 -5.09
CA PHE A 106 -9.50 -0.33 -3.82
C PHE A 106 -8.01 -0.36 -3.47
N ASN A 107 -7.38 -1.53 -3.59
CA ASN A 107 -5.95 -1.69 -3.34
C ASN A 107 -5.07 -0.87 -4.30
N MET A 108 -5.53 -0.59 -5.51
CA MET A 108 -4.80 0.22 -6.49
C MET A 108 -4.95 1.71 -6.20
N ILE A 109 -6.07 2.14 -5.63
CA ILE A 109 -6.25 3.50 -5.12
C ILE A 109 -5.24 3.75 -3.98
N ILE A 110 -5.18 2.85 -3.01
CA ILE A 110 -4.19 2.92 -1.92
C ILE A 110 -2.75 2.95 -2.46
N LEU A 111 -2.44 2.09 -3.44
CA LEU A 111 -1.12 2.07 -4.08
C LEU A 111 -0.80 3.40 -4.77
N GLY A 112 -1.78 4.02 -5.42
CA GLY A 112 -1.64 5.35 -6.01
C GLY A 112 -1.26 6.41 -4.98
N GLY A 113 -1.94 6.43 -3.85
CA GLY A 113 -1.61 7.31 -2.72
C GLY A 113 -0.17 7.10 -2.22
N LEU A 114 0.25 5.84 -2.06
CA LEU A 114 1.65 5.54 -1.71
C LEU A 114 2.64 6.11 -2.73
N LEU A 115 2.41 5.87 -4.02
CA LEU A 115 3.33 6.32 -5.09
C LEU A 115 3.41 7.84 -5.20
N LYS A 116 2.35 8.56 -4.84
CA LYS A 116 2.36 10.03 -4.77
C LYS A 116 3.32 10.55 -3.70
N ILE A 117 3.29 9.93 -2.51
CA ILE A 117 4.08 10.35 -1.35
C ILE A 117 5.50 9.75 -1.41
N ARG A 118 5.60 8.51 -1.85
CA ARG A 118 6.84 7.74 -1.95
C ARG A 118 6.94 7.09 -3.32
N PRO A 119 7.54 7.77 -4.31
CA PRO A 119 7.68 7.24 -5.68
C PRO A 119 8.76 6.14 -5.74
N ILE A 120 8.47 5.01 -5.08
CA ILE A 120 9.39 3.87 -4.94
C ILE A 120 9.62 3.17 -6.27
N VAL A 121 8.56 3.11 -7.09
CA VAL A 121 8.56 2.57 -8.46
C VAL A 121 7.67 3.44 -9.34
N SER A 122 7.86 3.36 -10.65
CA SER A 122 7.02 4.10 -11.60
C SER A 122 5.65 3.45 -11.81
N THR A 123 4.65 4.26 -12.15
CA THR A 123 3.32 3.74 -12.54
C THR A 123 3.43 2.82 -13.76
N GLU A 124 4.32 3.13 -14.69
CA GLU A 124 4.56 2.29 -15.87
C GLU A 124 5.01 0.88 -15.48
N SER A 125 5.92 0.76 -14.51
CA SER A 125 6.38 -0.54 -13.99
C SER A 125 5.25 -1.29 -13.27
N ILE A 126 4.33 -0.59 -12.59
CA ILE A 126 3.13 -1.21 -12.01
C ILE A 126 2.24 -1.81 -13.12
N LEU A 127 1.98 -1.04 -14.18
CA LEU A 127 1.13 -1.52 -15.29
C LEU A 127 1.77 -2.68 -16.04
N LYS A 128 3.08 -2.65 -16.26
CA LYS A 128 3.84 -3.78 -16.83
C LYS A 128 3.75 -5.02 -15.93
N ALA A 129 3.90 -4.85 -14.62
CA ALA A 129 3.76 -5.93 -13.66
C ALA A 129 2.36 -6.53 -13.66
N LEU A 130 1.31 -5.71 -13.75
CA LEU A 130 -0.07 -6.19 -13.89
C LEU A 130 -0.26 -7.02 -15.16
N ARG A 131 0.24 -6.56 -16.29
CA ARG A 131 0.18 -7.32 -17.56
C ARG A 131 0.87 -8.68 -17.47
N LYS A 132 1.98 -8.76 -16.73
CA LYS A 132 2.73 -10.01 -16.55
C LYS A 132 2.09 -10.97 -15.55
N THR A 133 1.43 -10.45 -14.51
CA THR A 133 0.90 -11.26 -13.41
C THR A 133 -0.57 -11.61 -13.54
N LEU A 134 -1.35 -10.77 -14.21
CA LEU A 134 -2.76 -11.06 -14.47
C LEU A 134 -2.91 -12.02 -15.64
N PRO A 135 -3.79 -13.02 -15.53
CA PRO A 135 -4.20 -13.82 -16.68
C PRO A 135 -4.74 -12.94 -17.81
N GLU A 136 -4.49 -13.30 -19.07
CA GLU A 136 -4.91 -12.53 -20.25
C GLU A 136 -6.40 -12.14 -20.22
N ARG A 137 -7.27 -13.05 -19.78
CA ARG A 137 -8.72 -12.80 -19.61
C ARG A 137 -9.05 -11.61 -18.70
N HIS A 138 -8.10 -11.15 -17.88
CA HIS A 138 -8.24 -10.00 -16.96
C HIS A 138 -7.50 -8.75 -17.43
N HIS A 139 -6.83 -8.78 -18.58
CA HIS A 139 -6.10 -7.61 -19.09
C HIS A 139 -7.02 -6.42 -19.40
N HIS A 140 -8.30 -6.68 -19.69
CA HIS A 140 -9.32 -5.62 -19.86
C HIS A 140 -9.53 -4.76 -18.59
N LEU A 141 -9.07 -5.24 -17.42
CA LEU A 141 -9.14 -4.51 -16.17
C LEU A 141 -7.94 -3.55 -15.95
N ILE A 142 -6.90 -3.64 -16.76
CA ILE A 142 -5.69 -2.82 -16.59
C ILE A 142 -5.98 -1.32 -16.68
N PRO A 143 -6.79 -0.80 -17.63
CA PRO A 143 -7.16 0.61 -17.66
C PRO A 143 -7.87 1.09 -16.39
N MET A 144 -8.75 0.26 -15.81
CA MET A 144 -9.42 0.56 -14.54
C MET A 144 -8.43 0.62 -13.37
N ASN A 145 -7.42 -0.26 -13.35
CA ASN A 145 -6.37 -0.21 -12.34
C ASN A 145 -5.48 1.03 -12.48
N GLU A 146 -5.19 1.44 -13.71
CA GLU A 146 -4.44 2.68 -13.99
C GLU A 146 -5.22 3.92 -13.50
N GLU A 147 -6.52 3.97 -13.78
CA GLU A 147 -7.39 5.03 -13.29
C GLU A 147 -7.43 5.05 -11.76
N ALA A 148 -7.54 3.89 -11.10
CA ALA A 148 -7.52 3.76 -9.66
C ALA A 148 -6.21 4.31 -9.05
N ILE A 149 -5.06 4.05 -9.67
CA ILE A 149 -3.78 4.63 -9.23
C ILE A 149 -3.83 6.16 -9.31
N ARG A 150 -4.32 6.73 -10.41
CA ARG A 150 -4.47 8.20 -10.55
C ARG A 150 -5.37 8.77 -9.48
N ILE A 151 -6.53 8.18 -9.26
CA ILE A 151 -7.46 8.59 -8.20
C ILE A 151 -6.74 8.63 -6.86
N GLY A 152 -6.02 7.58 -6.50
CA GLY A 152 -5.27 7.52 -5.25
C GLY A 152 -4.22 8.62 -5.10
N MET A 153 -3.54 8.98 -6.19
CA MET A 153 -2.60 10.09 -6.21
C MET A 153 -3.29 11.45 -5.98
N ASP A 154 -4.53 11.59 -6.43
CA ASP A 154 -5.25 12.86 -6.36
C ASP A 154 -5.94 13.08 -5.00
N ILE A 155 -6.41 12.00 -4.36
CA ILE A 155 -7.23 12.11 -3.14
C ILE A 155 -6.44 12.03 -1.83
N ILE A 156 -5.18 11.56 -1.85
CA ILE A 156 -4.36 11.46 -0.64
C ILE A 156 -4.03 12.84 -0.09
N LYS A 157 -4.18 13.03 1.24
CA LYS A 157 -3.98 14.30 1.94
C LYS A 157 -3.09 14.10 3.16
N GLU A 158 -2.22 15.06 3.42
CA GLU A 158 -1.46 15.16 4.66
C GLU A 158 -2.34 15.71 5.79
N GLU A 159 -2.19 15.17 7.02
CA GLU A 159 -2.88 15.60 8.24
C GLU A 159 -1.95 16.30 9.25
#